data_e2f980e7e158d7f4ebb77c0d5a9df889
#
_entry.id   e2f980e7e158d7f4ebb77c0d5a9df889
#
_cell.length_a   1.000
_cell.length_b   1.000
_cell.length_c   1.000
_cell.angle_alpha   90.00
_cell.angle_beta   90.00
_cell.angle_gamma   90.00
#
_symmetry.space_group_name_H-M   'P 1'
#
loop_
_entity.id
_entity.type
_entity.pdbx_description
1 polymer ?
#
loop_
_entity_poly.entity_id
_entity_poly.type
_entity_poly.pdbx_seq_one_letter_code
_entity_poly.pdbx_strand_id
1 'polypeptide(L)'
;MKYKVDVVRIRENSITLNGWALGKTPESKVTFRVEDEHHQPVKCKMVSTRRDDVSQIYFKKVIDKEFGFDIQFPYERGKSYWLLIRCDGRQAKIKYNEELITK
;
A
#
# COMPACT_ATOMS: atom_id res chain seq x y z
N MET A 1 -0.64 1.32 -13.91
CA MET A 1 -0.96 0.99 -12.51
C MET A 1 -1.71 2.15 -11.87
N LYS A 2 -2.73 1.85 -11.12
CA LYS A 2 -3.47 2.84 -10.34
C LYS A 2 -3.48 2.38 -8.88
N TYR A 3 -3.35 3.34 -7.96
CA TYR A 3 -3.34 3.03 -6.54
C TYR A 3 -3.76 4.26 -5.72
N LYS A 4 -4.18 4.01 -4.51
CA LYS A 4 -4.45 5.06 -3.53
C LYS A 4 -4.27 4.50 -2.12
N VAL A 5 -3.65 5.28 -1.24
CA VAL A 5 -3.61 4.99 0.18
C VAL A 5 -4.68 5.87 0.83
N ASP A 6 -5.79 5.26 1.22
CA ASP A 6 -6.95 6.00 1.76
C ASP A 6 -6.77 6.40 3.21
N VAL A 7 -6.13 5.54 3.99
CA VAL A 7 -5.99 5.73 5.44
C VAL A 7 -4.56 5.43 5.86
N VAL A 8 -4.01 6.33 6.66
CA VAL A 8 -2.72 6.16 7.33
C VAL A 8 -2.96 6.33 8.82
N ARG A 9 -2.61 5.33 9.62
CA ARG A 9 -2.74 5.38 11.08
C ARG A 9 -1.42 5.09 11.75
N ILE A 10 -1.07 5.94 12.72
CA ILE A 10 0.09 5.70 13.57
C ILE A 10 -0.41 5.31 14.95
N ARG A 11 0.15 4.23 15.48
CA ARG A 11 -0.07 3.81 16.87
C ARG A 11 1.29 3.52 17.46
N GLU A 12 1.61 4.20 18.56
CA GLU A 12 2.88 4.03 19.29
C GLU A 12 4.09 3.60 18.41
N ASN A 13 4.20 2.32 18.12
CA ASN A 13 5.34 1.72 17.44
C ASN A 13 4.99 1.09 16.09
N SER A 14 3.84 1.45 15.50
CA SER A 14 3.45 0.88 14.21
C SER A 14 2.70 1.86 13.34
N ILE A 15 2.80 1.63 12.03
CA ILE A 15 2.01 2.32 11.01
C ILE A 15 1.10 1.30 10.35
N THR A 16 -0.16 1.68 10.14
CA THR A 16 -1.11 0.89 9.37
C THR A 16 -1.56 1.71 8.16
N LEU A 17 -1.46 1.10 6.98
CA LEU A 17 -1.86 1.70 5.70
C LEU A 17 -3.00 0.88 5.11
N ASN A 18 -4.09 1.56 4.73
CA ASN A 18 -5.20 0.93 4.02
C ASN A 18 -5.37 1.61 2.67
N GLY A 19 -5.60 0.84 1.65
CA GLY A 19 -5.79 1.38 0.32
C GLY A 19 -6.10 0.30 -0.70
N TRP A 20 -5.81 0.60 -1.96
CA TRP A 20 -6.00 -0.31 -3.06
C TRP A 20 -4.95 -0.07 -4.15
N ALA A 21 -4.72 -1.09 -4.96
CA ALA A 21 -3.84 -0.99 -6.13
C ALA A 21 -4.31 -1.98 -7.18
N LEU A 22 -4.19 -1.58 -8.45
CA LEU A 22 -4.54 -2.44 -9.58
C LEU A 22 -3.68 -2.11 -10.80
N GLY A 23 -3.51 -3.11 -11.66
CA GLY A 23 -2.79 -2.97 -12.91
C GLY A 23 -3.73 -2.70 -14.07
N LYS A 24 -3.23 -2.91 -15.28
CA LYS A 24 -3.99 -2.69 -16.51
C LYS A 24 -5.18 -3.63 -16.64
N THR A 25 -5.04 -4.85 -16.14
CA THR A 25 -6.09 -5.87 -16.23
C THR A 25 -6.39 -6.43 -14.83
N PRO A 26 -7.55 -7.08 -14.64
CA PRO A 26 -7.85 -7.72 -13.35
C PRO A 26 -6.85 -8.80 -12.95
N GLU A 27 -6.17 -9.40 -13.90
CA GLU A 27 -5.19 -10.47 -13.67
C GLU A 27 -3.80 -9.95 -13.34
N SER A 28 -3.55 -8.65 -13.49
CA SER A 28 -2.25 -8.04 -13.17
C SER A 28 -1.88 -8.29 -11.72
N LYS A 29 -0.65 -8.78 -11.50
CA LYS A 29 -0.16 -9.07 -10.17
C LYS A 29 0.47 -7.84 -9.53
N VAL A 30 0.00 -7.46 -8.37
CA VAL A 30 0.52 -6.35 -7.59
C VAL A 30 1.33 -6.89 -6.42
N THR A 31 2.52 -6.36 -6.22
CA THR A 31 3.37 -6.73 -5.08
C THR A 31 3.71 -5.51 -4.26
N PHE A 32 3.91 -5.73 -2.96
CA PHE A 32 4.18 -4.67 -1.99
C PHE A 32 5.46 -4.97 -1.24
N ARG A 33 6.21 -3.90 -0.92
CA ARG A 33 7.39 -4.00 -0.08
C ARG A 33 7.50 -2.73 0.75
N VAL A 34 7.90 -2.85 2.00
CA VAL A 34 8.25 -1.72 2.85
C VAL A 34 9.74 -1.70 3.05
N GLU A 35 10.36 -0.53 2.91
CA GLU A 35 11.80 -0.33 3.13
C GLU A 35 12.04 0.78 4.14
N ASP A 36 13.13 0.68 4.87
CA ASP A 36 13.58 1.73 5.77
C ASP A 36 14.48 2.74 5.04
N GLU A 37 15.04 3.69 5.78
CA GLU A 37 15.89 4.74 5.22
C GLU A 37 17.25 4.23 4.69
N HIS A 38 17.62 2.98 4.99
CA HIS A 38 18.81 2.31 4.45
C HIS A 38 18.46 1.36 3.30
N HIS A 39 17.22 1.46 2.77
CA HIS A 39 16.71 0.60 1.70
C HIS A 39 16.65 -0.88 2.08
N GLN A 40 16.63 -1.17 3.38
CA GLN A 40 16.49 -2.54 3.88
C GLN A 40 15.01 -2.89 4.01
N PRO A 41 14.63 -4.15 3.69
CA PRO A 41 13.25 -4.57 3.81
C PRO A 41 12.80 -4.54 5.27
N VAL A 42 11.62 -4.00 5.49
CA VAL A 42 10.97 -3.99 6.80
C VAL A 42 9.89 -5.06 6.77
N LYS A 43 9.92 -5.93 7.78
CA LYS A 43 8.92 -6.97 7.90
C LYS A 43 7.55 -6.34 8.12
N CYS A 44 6.58 -6.67 7.28
CA CYS A 44 5.23 -6.14 7.38
C CYS A 44 4.20 -7.25 7.42
N LYS A 45 3.07 -6.95 8.05
CA LYS A 45 1.89 -7.80 8.05
C LYS A 45 0.95 -7.25 6.98
N MET A 46 0.57 -8.07 6.02
CA MET A 46 -0.31 -7.64 4.94
C MET A 46 -1.52 -8.55 4.84
N VAL A 47 -2.68 -7.92 4.70
CA VAL A 47 -3.95 -8.60 4.44
C VAL A 47 -4.54 -7.97 3.20
N SER A 48 -4.94 -8.79 2.24
CA SER A 48 -5.66 -8.31 1.07
C SER A 48 -7.13 -8.16 1.42
N THR A 49 -7.77 -7.13 0.88
CA THR A 49 -9.17 -6.85 1.13
C THR A 49 -9.93 -6.66 -0.17
N ARG A 50 -11.22 -6.90 -0.12
CA ARG A 50 -12.09 -6.73 -1.29
C ARG A 50 -12.49 -5.26 -1.42
N ARG A 51 -12.38 -4.73 -2.64
CA ARG A 51 -12.76 -3.35 -2.95
C ARG A 51 -13.60 -3.34 -4.23
N ASP A 52 -14.84 -3.76 -4.10
CA ASP A 52 -15.78 -3.84 -5.22
C ASP A 52 -16.06 -2.46 -5.84
N ASP A 53 -16.02 -1.41 -5.04
CA ASP A 53 -16.14 -0.02 -5.51
C ASP A 53 -15.05 0.33 -6.52
N VAL A 54 -13.81 -0.05 -6.25
CA VAL A 54 -12.66 0.19 -7.13
C VAL A 54 -12.79 -0.62 -8.42
N SER A 55 -13.13 -1.89 -8.29
CA SER A 55 -13.37 -2.78 -9.41
C SER A 55 -14.43 -2.23 -10.36
N GLN A 56 -15.55 -1.74 -9.80
CA GLN A 56 -16.65 -1.16 -10.54
C GLN A 56 -16.21 0.09 -11.33
N ILE A 57 -15.43 0.96 -10.69
CA ILE A 57 -14.97 2.21 -11.31
C ILE A 57 -14.00 1.96 -12.45
N TYR A 58 -13.01 1.10 -12.24
CA TYR A 58 -11.90 0.95 -13.19
C TYR A 58 -12.09 -0.16 -14.22
N PHE A 59 -12.80 -1.23 -13.87
CA PHE A 59 -13.07 -2.35 -14.77
C PHE A 59 -14.54 -2.43 -15.24
N LYS A 60 -15.39 -1.52 -14.76
CA LYS A 60 -16.81 -1.43 -15.13
C LYS A 60 -17.63 -2.65 -14.73
N LYS A 61 -17.13 -3.43 -13.79
CA LYS A 61 -17.83 -4.61 -13.26
C LYS A 61 -17.24 -5.02 -11.92
N VAL A 62 -18.01 -5.75 -11.12
CA VAL A 62 -17.50 -6.37 -9.90
C VAL A 62 -16.69 -7.60 -10.30
N ILE A 63 -15.47 -7.68 -9.81
CA ILE A 63 -14.54 -8.79 -10.08
C ILE A 63 -14.25 -9.50 -8.78
N ASP A 64 -14.31 -10.82 -8.80
CA ASP A 64 -14.04 -11.65 -7.63
C ASP A 64 -12.55 -11.72 -7.35
N LYS A 65 -12.01 -10.60 -6.88
CA LYS A 65 -10.59 -10.45 -6.56
C LYS A 65 -10.44 -9.36 -5.51
N GLU A 66 -9.42 -9.49 -4.67
CA GLU A 66 -9.12 -8.52 -3.62
C GLU A 66 -8.10 -7.50 -4.11
N PHE A 67 -8.57 -6.29 -4.44
CA PHE A 67 -7.72 -5.19 -4.90
C PHE A 67 -7.26 -4.28 -3.78
N GLY A 68 -7.87 -4.40 -2.61
CA GLY A 68 -7.50 -3.63 -1.45
C GLY A 68 -6.37 -4.24 -0.65
N PHE A 69 -5.74 -3.43 0.17
CA PHE A 69 -4.68 -3.89 1.07
C PHE A 69 -4.79 -3.23 2.44
N ASP A 70 -4.31 -3.95 3.44
CA ASP A 70 -4.11 -3.49 4.79
C ASP A 70 -2.68 -3.90 5.15
N ILE A 71 -1.78 -2.93 5.31
CA ILE A 71 -0.37 -3.18 5.58
C ILE A 71 -0.01 -2.54 6.90
N GLN A 72 0.59 -3.33 7.81
CA GLN A 72 1.07 -2.86 9.09
C GLN A 72 2.56 -3.18 9.24
N PHE A 73 3.33 -2.20 9.66
CA PHE A 73 4.77 -2.40 9.88
C PHE A 73 5.25 -1.61 11.10
N PRO A 74 6.38 -2.06 11.71
CA PRO A 74 6.97 -1.35 12.84
C PRO A 74 7.43 0.05 12.44
N TYR A 75 7.19 1.02 13.31
CA TYR A 75 7.58 2.41 13.07
C TYR A 75 8.39 2.93 14.24
N GLU A 76 9.56 3.50 13.94
CA GLU A 76 10.39 4.20 14.91
C GLU A 76 10.32 5.70 14.66
N ARG A 77 10.09 6.46 15.70
CA ARG A 77 10.02 7.90 15.65
C ARG A 77 11.31 8.51 15.08
N GLY A 78 11.15 9.49 14.20
CA GLY A 78 12.29 10.16 13.58
C GLY A 78 12.88 9.46 12.37
N LYS A 79 12.39 8.26 12.03
CA LYS A 79 12.83 7.50 10.87
C LYS A 79 11.87 7.61 9.71
N SER A 80 12.36 7.39 8.51
CA SER A 80 11.58 7.38 7.28
C SER A 80 11.41 5.97 6.74
N TYR A 81 10.25 5.72 6.14
CA TYR A 81 9.90 4.44 5.55
C TYR A 81 9.29 4.68 4.18
N TRP A 82 9.40 3.71 3.29
CA TRP A 82 8.81 3.77 1.96
C TRP A 82 7.96 2.55 1.71
N LEU A 83 6.76 2.77 1.17
CA LEU A 83 5.95 1.71 0.59
C LEU A 83 6.24 1.66 -0.90
N LEU A 84 6.66 0.50 -1.39
CA LEU A 84 6.88 0.24 -2.80
C LEU A 84 5.77 -0.65 -3.32
N ILE A 85 5.10 -0.19 -4.37
CA ILE A 85 4.04 -0.95 -5.04
C ILE A 85 4.50 -1.22 -6.46
N ARG A 86 4.55 -2.49 -6.86
CA ARG A 86 4.99 -2.89 -8.19
C ARG A 86 3.89 -3.63 -8.93
N CYS A 87 3.70 -3.27 -10.19
CA CYS A 87 2.74 -3.92 -11.07
C CYS A 87 3.05 -3.57 -12.54
N ASP A 88 2.93 -4.54 -13.43
CA ASP A 88 3.10 -4.34 -14.87
C ASP A 88 4.43 -3.66 -15.26
N GLY A 89 5.51 -4.00 -14.56
CA GLY A 89 6.83 -3.41 -14.81
C GLY A 89 6.99 -1.98 -14.29
N ARG A 90 6.00 -1.46 -13.57
CA ARG A 90 6.03 -0.12 -12.98
C ARG A 90 6.15 -0.21 -11.47
N GLN A 91 6.67 0.86 -10.87
CA GLN A 91 6.80 0.96 -9.42
C GLN A 91 6.35 2.33 -8.94
N ALA A 92 5.55 2.32 -7.87
CA ALA A 92 5.26 3.51 -7.10
C ALA A 92 6.06 3.44 -5.79
N LYS A 93 6.55 4.58 -5.32
CA LYS A 93 7.31 4.68 -4.09
C LYS A 93 6.76 5.83 -3.27
N ILE A 94 6.23 5.52 -2.10
CA ILE A 94 5.56 6.49 -1.23
C ILE A 94 6.31 6.59 0.08
N LYS A 95 6.68 7.80 0.47
CA LYS A 95 7.43 8.04 1.70
C LYS A 95 6.51 8.31 2.88
N TYR A 96 6.82 7.70 4.01
CA TYR A 96 6.16 7.95 5.28
C TYR A 96 7.17 8.32 6.34
N ASN A 97 6.95 9.42 7.01
CA ASN A 97 7.69 9.83 8.19
C ASN A 97 6.76 10.66 9.09
N GLU A 98 7.24 11.00 10.27
CA GLU A 98 6.46 11.74 11.25
C GLU A 98 5.93 13.08 10.69
N GLU A 99 6.75 13.79 9.95
CA GLU A 99 6.39 15.08 9.35
C GLU A 99 5.26 14.96 8.33
N LEU A 100 5.31 13.94 7.47
CA LEU A 100 4.30 13.72 6.42
C LEU A 100 2.98 13.18 6.97
N ILE A 101 3.02 12.47 8.08
CA ILE A 101 1.83 11.81 8.65
C ILE A 101 1.08 12.73 9.60
N THR A 102 1.77 13.59 10.32
CA THR A 102 1.16 14.46 11.33
C THR A 102 0.56 15.75 10.77
N LYS A 103 0.71 15.98 9.50
CA LYS A 103 0.11 17.16 8.86
C LYS A 103 -1.39 16.98 8.61
#